data_0a1caedaf0f8c5f953e68144b3cac3de
#
_entry.id   0a1caedaf0f8c5f953e68144b3cac3de
#
_cell.length_a   1.000
_cell.length_b   1.000
_cell.length_c   1.000
_cell.angle_alpha   90.00
_cell.angle_beta   90.00
_cell.angle_gamma   90.00
#
_symmetry.space_group_name_H-M   'P 1'
#
loop_
_entity.id
_entity.type
_entity.pdbx_description
1 polymer ?
#
loop_
_entity_poly.entity_id
_entity_poly.type
_entity_poly.pdbx_seq_one_letter_code
_entity_poly.pdbx_strand_id
1 'polypeptide(L)'
;LPELGGRIQMAYDKVKKRHFVYYNQVIKPALVGLTGPWISGGIEFNWPQHHRPSTYLPTDCRIERHEDGSVTVWCSEVERMFRTKGMAGFTLYPGKAYIEIRAKVYNRTPFPQTFLWWANPAVSVGDDYYSVFPPDVNAVFDHGKRAVSSFPIATGTYYKWDYSAGVDISRYKNIPVPTSYMAVNSKYDFVGGYDRQNKQTLSFL
;
A
#
# COMPACT_ATOMS: atom_id res chain seq x y z
N LEU A 1 -6.67 5.69 -12.44
CA LEU A 1 -7.77 5.17 -13.27
C LEU A 1 -9.10 5.29 -12.52
N PRO A 2 -9.95 6.29 -12.86
CA PRO A 2 -11.29 6.40 -12.30
C PRO A 2 -12.14 5.14 -12.50
N GLU A 3 -11.97 4.47 -13.64
CA GLU A 3 -12.71 3.27 -14.05
C GLU A 3 -12.39 2.05 -13.16
N LEU A 4 -11.25 2.09 -12.48
CA LEU A 4 -10.75 1.00 -11.63
C LEU A 4 -10.53 1.48 -10.20
N GLY A 5 -11.62 1.87 -9.54
CA GLY A 5 -11.61 2.22 -8.13
C GLY A 5 -10.82 3.50 -7.78
N GLY A 6 -10.49 4.33 -8.77
CA GLY A 6 -9.71 5.55 -8.55
C GLY A 6 -8.27 5.30 -8.11
N ARG A 7 -7.68 4.17 -8.48
CA ARG A 7 -6.31 3.81 -8.13
C ARG A 7 -5.26 4.60 -8.91
N ILE A 8 -4.09 4.76 -8.35
CA ILE A 8 -2.90 5.16 -9.10
C ILE A 8 -2.37 3.92 -9.81
N GLN A 9 -2.56 3.81 -11.12
CA GLN A 9 -2.16 2.62 -11.88
C GLN A 9 -0.67 2.61 -12.17
N MET A 10 -0.10 3.78 -12.41
CA MET A 10 1.32 3.94 -12.69
C MET A 10 1.84 5.25 -12.09
N ALA A 11 3.12 5.27 -11.76
CA ALA A 11 3.83 6.46 -11.34
C ALA A 11 5.26 6.39 -11.93
N TYR A 12 5.54 7.28 -12.88
CA TYR A 12 6.76 7.27 -13.66
C TYR A 12 7.71 8.37 -13.23
N ASP A 13 8.89 7.97 -12.76
CA ASP A 13 9.99 8.89 -12.48
C ASP A 13 10.72 9.24 -13.79
N LYS A 14 10.58 10.48 -14.22
CA LYS A 14 11.18 10.97 -15.47
C LYS A 14 12.70 11.08 -15.41
N VAL A 15 13.25 11.26 -14.21
CA VAL A 15 14.71 11.35 -14.00
C VAL A 15 15.34 9.97 -14.06
N LYS A 16 14.77 9.01 -13.37
CA LYS A 16 15.24 7.61 -13.34
C LYS A 16 14.71 6.79 -14.51
N LYS A 17 13.80 7.34 -15.32
CA LYS A 17 13.16 6.70 -16.50
C LYS A 17 12.53 5.35 -16.19
N ARG A 18 11.85 5.24 -15.06
CA ARG A 18 11.20 4.00 -14.61
C ARG A 18 9.99 4.27 -13.75
N HIS A 19 9.10 3.28 -13.65
CA HIS A 19 8.02 3.32 -12.67
C HIS A 19 8.57 3.05 -11.26
N PHE A 20 8.13 3.81 -10.26
CA PHE A 20 8.45 3.56 -8.86
C PHE A 20 7.36 2.76 -8.14
N VAL A 21 6.19 2.60 -8.75
CA VAL A 21 5.20 1.58 -8.37
C VAL A 21 5.23 0.45 -9.39
N TYR A 22 4.80 -0.74 -8.98
CA TYR A 22 4.65 -1.85 -9.91
C TYR A 22 3.55 -1.56 -10.92
N TYR A 23 3.92 -1.24 -12.15
CA TYR A 23 2.99 -1.02 -13.24
C TYR A 23 2.55 -2.36 -13.82
N ASN A 24 1.43 -2.87 -13.30
CA ASN A 24 0.85 -4.11 -13.79
C ASN A 24 -0.10 -3.82 -14.96
N GLN A 25 0.27 -4.26 -16.15
CA GLN A 25 -0.53 -4.09 -17.36
C GLN A 25 -1.65 -5.13 -17.50
N VAL A 26 -1.56 -6.21 -16.76
CA VAL A 26 -2.56 -7.28 -16.74
C VAL A 26 -3.52 -7.09 -15.57
N ILE A 27 -4.69 -6.56 -15.86
CA ILE A 27 -5.72 -6.31 -14.85
C ILE A 27 -6.53 -7.59 -14.65
N LYS A 28 -6.23 -8.30 -13.58
CA LYS A 28 -6.97 -9.48 -13.13
C LYS A 28 -7.49 -9.25 -11.72
N PRO A 29 -8.78 -9.00 -11.55
CA PRO A 29 -9.37 -9.01 -10.22
C PRO A 29 -9.23 -10.39 -9.60
N ALA A 30 -8.78 -10.42 -8.35
CA ALA A 30 -8.71 -11.63 -7.54
C ALA A 30 -9.52 -11.46 -6.27
N LEU A 31 -10.09 -12.53 -5.76
CA LEU A 31 -10.73 -12.55 -4.46
C LEU A 31 -9.71 -13.01 -3.42
N VAL A 32 -9.45 -12.18 -2.42
CA VAL A 32 -8.50 -12.47 -1.35
C VAL A 32 -9.25 -13.02 -0.13
N GLY A 33 -9.99 -14.09 -0.33
CA GLY A 33 -10.82 -14.70 0.70
C GLY A 33 -11.82 -13.70 1.29
N LEU A 34 -11.91 -13.65 2.60
CA LEU A 34 -12.79 -12.73 3.34
C LEU A 34 -12.28 -11.28 3.36
N THR A 35 -11.11 -11.01 2.80
CA THR A 35 -10.54 -9.66 2.76
C THR A 35 -10.95 -8.84 1.54
N GLY A 36 -11.80 -9.42 0.68
CA GLY A 36 -12.41 -8.73 -0.45
C GLY A 36 -11.66 -8.90 -1.78
N PRO A 37 -12.13 -8.23 -2.83
CA PRO A 37 -11.50 -8.27 -4.14
C PRO A 37 -10.22 -7.44 -4.17
N TRP A 38 -9.29 -7.84 -5.02
CA TRP A 38 -7.99 -7.18 -5.15
C TRP A 38 -7.52 -7.14 -6.60
N ILE A 39 -6.88 -6.04 -6.96
CA ILE A 39 -6.15 -5.90 -8.22
C ILE A 39 -4.70 -5.55 -7.89
N SER A 40 -3.77 -6.37 -8.35
CA SER A 40 -2.34 -6.15 -8.13
C SER A 40 -1.81 -4.97 -8.95
N GLY A 41 -0.82 -4.26 -8.40
CA GLY A 41 -0.11 -3.17 -9.06
C GLY A 41 -0.62 -1.78 -8.71
N GLY A 42 0.21 -0.77 -8.96
CA GLY A 42 -0.10 0.61 -8.63
C GLY A 42 -0.29 0.87 -7.14
N ILE A 43 -1.18 1.79 -6.81
CA ILE A 43 -1.61 2.06 -5.44
C ILE A 43 -3.12 1.97 -5.37
N GLU A 44 -3.62 1.03 -4.58
CA GLU A 44 -5.03 0.86 -4.27
C GLU A 44 -5.38 1.61 -2.99
N PHE A 45 -6.56 2.22 -2.94
CA PHE A 45 -7.06 2.94 -1.75
C PHE A 45 -8.30 2.24 -1.23
N ASN A 46 -8.31 1.91 0.06
CA ASN A 46 -9.32 1.07 0.68
C ASN A 46 -9.97 1.74 1.90
N TRP A 47 -11.27 1.58 2.00
CA TRP A 47 -12.15 1.93 3.12
C TRP A 47 -13.52 1.25 2.93
N PRO A 48 -14.39 1.14 3.91
CA PRO A 48 -14.20 1.38 5.34
C PRO A 48 -13.53 0.20 6.03
N GLN A 49 -13.44 -0.93 5.36
CA GLN A 49 -12.91 -2.21 5.84
C GLN A 49 -12.21 -2.92 4.68
N HIS A 50 -11.17 -3.73 4.97
CA HIS A 50 -10.52 -4.66 4.03
C HIS A 50 -10.22 -4.07 2.65
N HIS A 51 -10.08 -4.90 1.62
CA HIS A 51 -10.12 -4.46 0.24
C HIS A 51 -11.53 -4.00 -0.11
N ARG A 52 -11.63 -2.79 -0.65
CA ARG A 52 -12.92 -2.19 -0.97
C ARG A 52 -13.65 -3.00 -2.04
N PRO A 53 -14.92 -3.38 -1.85
CA PRO A 53 -15.67 -4.19 -2.82
C PRO A 53 -15.73 -3.57 -4.22
N SER A 54 -15.68 -2.25 -4.31
CA SER A 54 -15.71 -1.48 -5.55
C SER A 54 -14.32 -1.14 -6.11
N THR A 55 -13.26 -1.77 -5.65
CA THR A 55 -11.88 -1.48 -6.10
C THR A 55 -11.67 -1.60 -7.62
N TYR A 56 -12.55 -2.33 -8.31
CA TYR A 56 -12.54 -2.51 -9.77
C TYR A 56 -13.72 -1.86 -10.47
N LEU A 57 -14.50 -1.03 -9.78
CA LEU A 57 -15.63 -0.30 -10.33
C LEU A 57 -15.29 1.18 -10.53
N PRO A 58 -16.02 1.89 -11.42
CA PRO A 58 -15.83 3.31 -11.62
C PRO A 58 -16.07 4.12 -10.32
N THR A 59 -15.30 5.18 -10.18
CA THR A 59 -15.44 6.19 -9.11
C THR A 59 -15.66 7.57 -9.71
N ASP A 60 -16.31 8.45 -8.96
CA ASP A 60 -16.34 9.87 -9.30
C ASP A 60 -14.93 10.45 -9.24
N CYS A 61 -14.57 11.27 -10.22
CA CYS A 61 -13.26 11.89 -10.29
C CYS A 61 -13.36 13.40 -10.54
N ARG A 62 -12.52 14.17 -9.86
CA ARG A 62 -12.37 15.60 -10.05
C ARG A 62 -10.90 15.97 -10.07
N ILE A 63 -10.52 16.83 -10.99
CA ILE A 63 -9.18 17.43 -11.06
C ILE A 63 -9.25 18.86 -10.52
N GLU A 64 -8.37 19.19 -9.60
CA GLU A 64 -8.21 20.50 -8.98
C GLU A 64 -6.81 21.04 -9.28
N ARG A 65 -6.74 22.26 -9.80
CA ARG A 65 -5.48 22.95 -10.10
C ARG A 65 -5.29 24.08 -9.10
N HIS A 66 -4.10 24.16 -8.53
CA HIS A 66 -3.76 25.15 -7.50
C HIS A 66 -2.88 26.26 -8.07
N GLU A 67 -2.87 27.41 -7.41
CA GLU A 67 -2.10 28.58 -7.82
C GLU A 67 -0.59 28.34 -7.83
N ASP A 68 -0.10 27.45 -6.98
CA ASP A 68 1.31 27.05 -6.92
C ASP A 68 1.72 26.09 -8.05
N GLY A 69 0.81 25.81 -8.98
CA GLY A 69 1.01 24.90 -10.10
C GLY A 69 0.84 23.40 -9.73
N SER A 70 0.55 23.08 -8.48
CA SER A 70 0.23 21.73 -8.10
C SER A 70 -1.13 21.28 -8.62
N VAL A 71 -1.31 19.98 -8.77
CA VAL A 71 -2.55 19.39 -9.26
C VAL A 71 -2.96 18.23 -8.38
N THR A 72 -4.20 18.28 -7.90
CA THR A 72 -4.81 17.20 -7.12
C THR A 72 -5.87 16.48 -7.95
N VAL A 73 -5.81 15.17 -7.97
CA VAL A 73 -6.88 14.32 -8.51
C VAL A 73 -7.61 13.70 -7.33
N TRP A 74 -8.89 14.00 -7.20
CA TRP A 74 -9.78 13.43 -6.21
C TRP A 74 -10.60 12.31 -6.82
N CYS A 75 -10.56 11.13 -6.22
CA CYS A 75 -11.46 10.03 -6.55
C CYS A 75 -12.33 9.70 -5.34
N SER A 76 -13.63 9.55 -5.55
CA SER A 76 -14.56 9.36 -4.44
C SER A 76 -15.70 8.41 -4.79
N GLU A 77 -16.24 7.76 -3.78
CA GLU A 77 -17.47 6.99 -3.90
C GLU A 77 -18.26 6.97 -2.59
N VAL A 78 -19.53 6.62 -2.68
CA VAL A 78 -20.31 6.13 -1.56
C VAL A 78 -20.24 4.61 -1.60
N GLU A 79 -19.54 4.04 -0.66
CA GLU A 79 -19.37 2.60 -0.52
C GLU A 79 -20.76 1.96 -0.22
N ARG A 80 -21.04 0.81 -0.87
CA ARG A 80 -22.40 0.26 -0.91
C ARG A 80 -22.79 -0.56 0.33
N MET A 81 -21.86 -1.13 1.05
CA MET A 81 -22.13 -2.01 2.19
C MET A 81 -22.52 -1.20 3.44
N PHE A 82 -21.68 -0.23 3.79
CA PHE A 82 -21.85 0.59 5.01
C PHE A 82 -22.30 2.01 4.70
N ARG A 83 -22.41 2.36 3.41
CA ARG A 83 -22.82 3.68 2.92
C ARG A 83 -21.92 4.83 3.38
N THR A 84 -20.70 4.55 3.72
CA THR A 84 -19.67 5.54 4.04
C THR A 84 -19.20 6.22 2.78
N LYS A 85 -19.05 7.54 2.79
CA LYS A 85 -18.39 8.24 1.69
C LYS A 85 -16.91 8.32 1.96
N GLY A 86 -16.12 7.84 1.03
CA GLY A 86 -14.67 7.96 1.04
C GLY A 86 -14.14 8.73 -0.17
N MET A 87 -13.03 9.42 0.04
CA MET A 87 -12.29 10.13 -0.99
C MET A 87 -10.80 9.88 -0.81
N ALA A 88 -10.11 9.64 -1.90
CA ALA A 88 -8.65 9.68 -1.97
C ALA A 88 -8.23 10.79 -2.94
N GLY A 89 -7.35 11.67 -2.48
CA GLY A 89 -6.76 12.74 -3.28
C GLY A 89 -5.28 12.50 -3.44
N PHE A 90 -4.75 12.67 -4.64
CA PHE A 90 -3.33 12.58 -4.91
C PHE A 90 -2.85 13.85 -5.58
N THR A 91 -1.89 14.51 -4.92
CA THR A 91 -1.35 15.78 -5.38
C THR A 91 0.08 15.59 -5.89
N LEU A 92 0.32 16.14 -7.06
CA LEU A 92 1.65 16.29 -7.63
C LEU A 92 2.08 17.76 -7.58
N TYR A 93 3.29 18.00 -7.14
CA TYR A 93 3.90 19.32 -7.06
C TYR A 93 4.97 19.48 -8.14
N PRO A 94 5.06 20.66 -8.78
CA PRO A 94 6.13 20.94 -9.73
C PRO A 94 7.51 20.73 -9.10
N GLY A 95 8.39 20.02 -9.80
CA GLY A 95 9.77 19.79 -9.37
C GLY A 95 9.94 18.89 -8.14
N LYS A 96 8.90 18.24 -7.65
CA LYS A 96 8.97 17.31 -6.52
C LYS A 96 8.87 15.85 -6.96
N ALA A 97 9.60 14.97 -6.27
CA ALA A 97 9.64 13.55 -6.55
C ALA A 97 8.83 12.74 -5.51
N TYR A 98 7.66 13.25 -5.15
CA TYR A 98 6.71 12.54 -4.28
C TYR A 98 5.27 12.81 -4.74
N ILE A 99 4.37 11.95 -4.30
CA ILE A 99 2.92 12.10 -4.42
C ILE A 99 2.38 12.29 -3.00
N GLU A 100 1.72 13.40 -2.74
CA GLU A 100 0.99 13.59 -1.49
C GLU A 100 -0.36 12.90 -1.60
N ILE A 101 -0.69 12.06 -0.62
CA ILE A 101 -1.96 11.36 -0.55
C ILE A 101 -2.78 11.95 0.59
N ARG A 102 -4.02 12.32 0.29
CA ARG A 102 -5.00 12.82 1.25
C ARG A 102 -6.22 11.91 1.26
N ALA A 103 -6.77 11.67 2.42
CA ALA A 103 -7.99 10.90 2.58
C ALA A 103 -9.07 11.69 3.31
N LYS A 104 -10.31 11.52 2.88
CA LYS A 104 -11.48 12.01 3.59
C LYS A 104 -12.49 10.89 3.67
N VAL A 105 -12.98 10.63 4.88
CA VAL A 105 -14.06 9.68 5.12
C VAL A 105 -15.20 10.41 5.84
N TYR A 106 -16.41 10.11 5.44
CA TYR A 106 -17.61 10.72 6.00
C TYR A 106 -18.67 9.67 6.31
N ASN A 107 -19.06 9.61 7.57
CA ASN A 107 -20.16 8.76 8.00
C ASN A 107 -21.50 9.41 7.64
N ARG A 108 -22.23 8.79 6.73
CA ARG A 108 -23.55 9.25 6.24
C ARG A 108 -24.71 8.63 7.01
N THR A 109 -24.42 7.82 8.01
CA THR A 109 -25.45 7.14 8.82
C THR A 109 -25.64 7.85 10.16
N PRO A 110 -26.78 7.69 10.81
CA PRO A 110 -27.01 8.26 12.14
C PRO A 110 -26.27 7.50 13.26
N PHE A 111 -25.61 6.40 12.95
CA PHE A 111 -24.94 5.54 13.93
C PHE A 111 -23.43 5.65 13.84
N PRO A 112 -22.70 5.50 14.95
CA PRO A 112 -21.26 5.35 14.91
C PRO A 112 -20.86 4.19 13.98
N GLN A 113 -19.80 4.40 13.18
CA GLN A 113 -19.24 3.41 12.29
C GLN A 113 -17.75 3.25 12.60
N THR A 114 -17.27 2.02 12.59
CA THR A 114 -15.84 1.75 12.55
C THR A 114 -15.34 1.88 11.11
N PHE A 115 -14.10 2.30 10.94
CA PHE A 115 -13.47 2.31 9.62
C PHE A 115 -12.00 1.97 9.71
N LEU A 116 -11.52 1.40 8.63
CA LEU A 116 -10.11 1.25 8.31
C LEU A 116 -9.88 1.95 6.97
N TRP A 117 -8.97 2.93 6.94
CA TRP A 117 -8.48 3.49 5.69
C TRP A 117 -7.03 3.09 5.51
N TRP A 118 -6.67 2.65 4.31
CA TRP A 118 -5.30 2.28 4.00
C TRP A 118 -5.00 2.37 2.50
N ALA A 119 -3.76 2.70 2.20
CA ALA A 119 -3.20 2.63 0.87
C ALA A 119 -2.44 1.30 0.72
N ASN A 120 -2.57 0.68 -0.44
CA ASN A 120 -1.92 -0.58 -0.78
C ASN A 120 -1.01 -0.38 -1.99
N PRO A 121 0.19 0.19 -1.81
CA PRO A 121 1.14 0.36 -2.89
C PRO A 121 1.82 -0.96 -3.22
N ALA A 122 1.99 -1.21 -4.51
CA ALA A 122 2.78 -2.31 -5.03
C ALA A 122 4.09 -1.77 -5.61
N VAL A 123 5.19 -2.48 -5.37
CA VAL A 123 6.51 -2.14 -5.90
C VAL A 123 7.12 -3.34 -6.61
N SER A 124 7.93 -3.08 -7.61
CA SER A 124 8.74 -4.12 -8.23
C SER A 124 9.89 -4.50 -7.31
N VAL A 125 10.11 -5.79 -7.14
CA VAL A 125 11.14 -6.33 -6.26
C VAL A 125 12.06 -7.28 -7.01
N GLY A 126 13.26 -7.47 -6.48
CA GLY A 126 14.27 -8.40 -6.98
C GLY A 126 15.15 -8.86 -5.82
N ASP A 127 16.17 -9.67 -6.10
CA ASP A 127 17.03 -10.27 -5.07
C ASP A 127 17.75 -9.24 -4.21
N ASP A 128 18.04 -8.08 -4.75
CA ASP A 128 18.72 -6.99 -4.05
C ASP A 128 17.76 -6.00 -3.36
N TYR A 129 16.46 -6.32 -3.34
CA TYR A 129 15.47 -5.50 -2.67
C TYR A 129 15.35 -5.85 -1.19
N TYR A 130 15.16 -4.85 -0.33
CA TYR A 130 14.85 -5.06 1.06
C TYR A 130 13.87 -4.03 1.61
N SER A 131 13.07 -4.47 2.57
CA SER A 131 12.12 -3.65 3.30
C SER A 131 12.83 -2.84 4.37
N VAL A 132 12.41 -1.60 4.54
CA VAL A 132 12.91 -0.68 5.56
C VAL A 132 11.76 -0.34 6.48
N PHE A 133 11.86 -0.77 7.73
CA PHE A 133 10.95 -0.37 8.79
C PHE A 133 11.62 0.65 9.72
N PRO A 134 10.83 1.39 10.52
CA PRO A 134 11.39 2.25 11.56
C PRO A 134 12.38 1.51 12.47
N PRO A 135 13.38 2.21 13.03
CA PRO A 135 14.45 1.58 13.81
C PRO A 135 14.00 0.95 15.14
N ASP A 136 12.80 1.29 15.61
CA ASP A 136 12.19 0.72 16.80
C ASP A 136 11.34 -0.53 16.51
N VAL A 137 11.17 -0.92 15.25
CA VAL A 137 10.50 -2.17 14.88
C VAL A 137 11.43 -3.35 15.11
N ASN A 138 11.15 -4.13 16.14
CA ASN A 138 11.92 -5.32 16.52
C ASN A 138 11.11 -6.63 16.42
N ALA A 139 9.82 -6.52 16.08
CA ALA A 139 8.93 -7.65 15.87
C ALA A 139 7.96 -7.39 14.74
N VAL A 140 7.57 -8.45 14.05
CA VAL A 140 6.56 -8.46 12.99
C VAL A 140 5.59 -9.60 13.19
N PHE A 141 4.37 -9.45 12.69
CA PHE A 141 3.38 -10.52 12.71
C PHE A 141 2.66 -10.68 11.38
N ASP A 142 2.16 -11.87 11.15
CA ASP A 142 1.29 -12.17 10.01
C ASP A 142 -0.12 -11.60 10.26
N HIS A 143 -0.72 -10.95 9.28
CA HIS A 143 -2.03 -10.31 9.43
C HIS A 143 -3.17 -11.30 9.74
N GLY A 144 -2.99 -12.58 9.43
CA GLY A 144 -3.90 -13.65 9.84
C GLY A 144 -3.68 -14.12 11.28
N LYS A 145 -2.78 -13.47 12.04
CA LYS A 145 -2.38 -13.84 13.42
C LYS A 145 -1.86 -15.27 13.55
N ARG A 146 -1.23 -15.77 12.50
CA ARG A 146 -0.71 -17.14 12.43
C ARG A 146 0.73 -17.27 12.90
N ALA A 147 1.46 -16.18 12.93
CA ALA A 147 2.86 -16.19 13.30
C ALA A 147 3.33 -14.82 13.79
N VAL A 148 4.32 -14.84 14.67
CA VAL A 148 5.08 -13.68 15.17
C VAL A 148 6.55 -14.00 15.03
N SER A 149 7.36 -13.03 14.67
CA SER A 149 8.81 -13.17 14.57
C SER A 149 9.52 -11.92 15.04
N SER A 150 10.75 -12.08 15.49
CA SER A 150 11.69 -10.96 15.59
C SER A 150 12.02 -10.40 14.20
N PHE A 151 12.41 -9.13 14.15
CA PHE A 151 12.77 -8.40 12.94
C PHE A 151 14.02 -7.53 13.19
N PRO A 152 14.96 -7.41 12.26
CA PRO A 152 14.97 -8.00 10.91
C PRO A 152 15.39 -9.47 10.86
N ILE A 153 15.99 -10.00 11.92
CA ILE A 153 16.43 -11.38 11.98
C ILE A 153 15.34 -12.26 12.60
N ALA A 154 14.75 -13.12 11.80
CA ALA A 154 13.82 -14.14 12.29
C ALA A 154 14.60 -15.33 12.87
N THR A 155 14.15 -15.88 14.00
CA THR A 155 14.85 -16.93 14.74
C THR A 155 13.97 -18.11 15.13
N GLY A 156 12.81 -18.24 14.54
CA GLY A 156 11.87 -19.32 14.83
C GLY A 156 11.05 -19.69 13.61
N THR A 157 9.93 -20.34 13.84
CA THR A 157 9.01 -20.66 12.74
C THR A 157 8.07 -19.49 12.49
N TYR A 158 8.05 -19.00 11.26
CA TYR A 158 7.12 -17.98 10.83
C TYR A 158 6.22 -18.51 9.71
N TYR A 159 4.94 -18.50 9.96
CA TYR A 159 3.90 -19.02 9.09
C TYR A 159 4.05 -20.54 8.79
N LYS A 160 5.01 -20.99 8.07
CA LYS A 160 5.28 -22.41 7.77
C LYS A 160 6.77 -22.67 7.56
N TRP A 161 7.59 -21.63 7.74
CA TRP A 161 9.00 -21.69 7.44
C TRP A 161 9.83 -21.63 8.70
N ASP A 162 10.82 -22.48 8.75
CA ASP A 162 11.78 -22.51 9.83
C ASP A 162 12.92 -21.55 9.55
N TYR A 163 13.03 -20.53 10.40
CA TYR A 163 14.09 -19.52 10.39
C TYR A 163 15.01 -19.66 11.62
N SER A 164 15.01 -20.80 12.32
CA SER A 164 15.76 -21.01 13.56
C SER A 164 17.27 -20.79 13.43
N ALA A 165 17.80 -20.93 12.21
CA ALA A 165 19.21 -20.61 11.91
C ALA A 165 19.53 -19.09 11.91
N GLY A 166 18.55 -18.24 12.06
CA GLY A 166 18.70 -16.78 11.97
C GLY A 166 18.69 -16.30 10.50
N VAL A 167 17.57 -15.76 10.05
CA VAL A 167 17.38 -15.32 8.66
C VAL A 167 16.96 -13.86 8.64
N ASP A 168 17.66 -13.05 7.86
CA ASP A 168 17.29 -11.65 7.60
C ASP A 168 16.06 -11.58 6.68
N ILE A 169 14.88 -11.43 7.29
CA ILE A 169 13.60 -11.35 6.57
C ILE A 169 13.30 -9.94 6.04
N SER A 170 14.16 -8.96 6.25
CA SER A 170 14.08 -7.69 5.53
C SER A 170 14.47 -7.86 4.04
N ARG A 171 15.20 -8.92 3.70
CA ARG A 171 15.66 -9.22 2.35
C ARG A 171 14.62 -10.01 1.58
N TYR A 172 14.13 -9.48 0.45
CA TYR A 172 13.11 -10.13 -0.36
C TYR A 172 13.50 -11.56 -0.78
N LYS A 173 14.75 -11.76 -1.20
CA LYS A 173 15.27 -13.09 -1.62
C LYS A 173 15.22 -14.17 -0.53
N ASN A 174 15.14 -13.77 0.73
CA ASN A 174 15.09 -14.69 1.86
C ASN A 174 13.66 -15.10 2.24
N ILE A 175 12.66 -14.58 1.50
CA ILE A 175 11.25 -14.86 1.75
C ILE A 175 10.77 -15.89 0.73
N PRO A 176 10.63 -17.18 1.12
CA PRO A 176 10.38 -18.26 0.16
C PRO A 176 8.95 -18.34 -0.34
N VAL A 177 8.02 -17.70 0.37
CA VAL A 177 6.58 -17.73 0.03
C VAL A 177 5.93 -16.38 0.29
N PRO A 178 4.86 -16.03 -0.44
CA PRO A 178 4.07 -14.85 -0.12
C PRO A 178 3.51 -14.92 1.31
N THR A 179 3.82 -13.91 2.09
CA THR A 179 3.34 -13.74 3.46
C THR A 179 3.31 -12.27 3.81
N SER A 180 2.82 -11.93 5.00
CA SER A 180 2.79 -10.56 5.48
C SER A 180 3.71 -10.39 6.69
N TYR A 181 4.35 -9.22 6.76
CA TYR A 181 5.14 -8.77 7.89
C TYR A 181 4.58 -7.42 8.33
N MET A 182 3.73 -7.44 9.34
CA MET A 182 3.17 -6.23 9.93
C MET A 182 4.06 -5.77 11.07
N ALA A 183 4.55 -4.53 10.99
CA ALA A 183 5.33 -3.93 12.07
C ALA A 183 4.51 -3.76 13.34
N VAL A 184 5.16 -3.96 14.49
CA VAL A 184 4.54 -3.86 15.81
C VAL A 184 5.12 -2.67 16.56
N ASN A 185 4.25 -1.84 17.13
CA ASN A 185 4.59 -0.79 18.10
C ASN A 185 5.68 0.20 17.67
N SER A 186 5.61 0.71 16.46
CA SER A 186 6.48 1.82 16.05
C SER A 186 5.97 3.16 16.57
N LYS A 187 6.90 4.05 16.92
CA LYS A 187 6.65 5.47 17.19
C LYS A 187 6.74 6.34 15.94
N TYR A 188 7.10 5.75 14.83
CA TYR A 188 7.30 6.42 13.54
C TYR A 188 6.30 5.89 12.51
N ASP A 189 5.84 6.77 11.66
CA ASP A 189 4.77 6.49 10.70
C ASP A 189 5.31 6.32 9.28
N PHE A 190 6.33 5.47 9.09
CA PHE A 190 6.83 5.20 7.77
C PHE A 190 7.11 3.72 7.52
N VAL A 191 7.05 3.33 6.26
CA VAL A 191 7.58 2.08 5.74
C VAL A 191 8.22 2.37 4.39
N GLY A 192 9.30 1.68 4.08
CA GLY A 192 10.00 1.87 2.82
C GLY A 192 10.56 0.58 2.27
N GLY A 193 11.09 0.68 1.08
CA GLY A 193 11.85 -0.36 0.44
C GLY A 193 13.03 0.24 -0.32
N TYR A 194 14.12 -0.48 -0.37
CA TYR A 194 15.32 -0.06 -1.08
C TYR A 194 15.78 -1.15 -2.04
N ASP A 195 15.89 -0.75 -3.29
CA ASP A 195 16.46 -1.55 -4.36
C ASP A 195 17.94 -1.18 -4.54
N ARG A 196 18.84 -2.05 -4.10
CA ARG A 196 20.29 -1.79 -4.18
C ARG A 196 20.80 -1.77 -5.61
N GLN A 197 20.25 -2.59 -6.48
CA GLN A 197 20.67 -2.66 -7.87
C GLN A 197 20.40 -1.34 -8.60
N ASN A 198 19.22 -0.77 -8.35
CA ASN A 198 18.79 0.47 -8.99
C ASN A 198 19.03 1.72 -8.13
N LYS A 199 19.59 1.57 -6.93
CA LYS A 199 19.83 2.66 -5.96
C LYS A 199 18.58 3.53 -5.76
N GLN A 200 17.46 2.89 -5.51
CA GLN A 200 16.17 3.54 -5.37
C GLN A 200 15.50 3.21 -4.05
N THR A 201 15.02 4.23 -3.39
CA THR A 201 14.16 4.12 -2.21
C THR A 201 12.74 4.52 -2.59
N LEU A 202 11.77 3.76 -2.10
CA LEU A 202 10.38 4.16 -2.03
C LEU A 202 10.00 4.14 -0.56
N SER A 203 9.55 5.28 -0.06
CA SER A 203 9.08 5.41 1.32
C SER A 203 7.66 5.93 1.34
N PHE A 204 6.87 5.43 2.27
CA PHE A 204 5.54 5.91 2.61
C PHE A 204 5.62 6.52 4.00
N LEU A 205 5.18 7.75 4.14
CA LEU A 205 5.11 8.54 5.37
C LEU A 205 3.65 8.75 5.74
#